data_6c51bb05c650750f47039f1425c3d79a
#
_entry.id   6c51bb05c650750f47039f1425c3d79a
#
_cell.length_a   1.000
_cell.length_b   1.000
_cell.length_c   1.000
_cell.angle_alpha   90.00
_cell.angle_beta   90.00
_cell.angle_gamma   90.00
#
_symmetry.space_group_name_H-M   'P 1'
#
loop_
_entity.id
_entity.type
_entity.pdbx_description
1 polymer ?
#
loop_
_entity_poly.entity_id
_entity_poly.type
_entity_poly.pdbx_seq_one_letter_code
_entity_poly.pdbx_strand_id
1 'polypeptide(L)'
;REIEAQGAMREAAARGEIQFPWPVPGAVIATYEQTGNMGIDIAGTIGEPIKAVLDGTVQYVGQNVKGYGQFVIVRHNVRLPGKSAMPLVTVYGNTSKILVRINESVRKGQTIALMGDSDSDTGAKMRFEVRQGPPLDPMKYLEPRKEP
;
A
#
# COMPACT_ATOMS: atom_id res chain seq x y z
N ARG A 1 -22.59 -0.99 -5.74
CA ARG A 1 -21.97 -0.70 -4.46
C ARG A 1 -20.48 -0.46 -4.58
N GLU A 2 -19.77 -1.41 -5.15
CA GLU A 2 -18.32 -1.23 -5.36
C GLU A 2 -18.02 -0.05 -6.28
N ILE A 3 -18.81 0.10 -7.33
CA ILE A 3 -18.65 1.22 -8.27
C ILE A 3 -18.90 2.54 -7.55
N GLU A 4 -19.92 2.61 -6.70
CA GLU A 4 -20.21 3.81 -5.92
C GLU A 4 -19.10 4.10 -4.91
N ALA A 5 -18.60 3.07 -4.22
CA ALA A 5 -17.52 3.25 -3.25
C ALA A 5 -16.23 3.69 -3.94
N GLN A 6 -15.89 3.12 -5.10
CA GLN A 6 -14.72 3.50 -5.87
C GLN A 6 -14.85 4.94 -6.37
N GLY A 7 -16.04 5.32 -6.84
CA GLY A 7 -16.31 6.68 -7.27
C GLY A 7 -16.14 7.68 -6.14
N ALA A 8 -16.69 7.37 -4.96
CA ALA A 8 -16.57 8.22 -3.79
C ALA A 8 -15.11 8.40 -3.35
N MET A 9 -14.34 7.30 -3.35
CA MET A 9 -12.92 7.34 -3.02
C MET A 9 -12.15 8.20 -4.00
N ARG A 10 -12.37 8.00 -5.29
CA ARG A 10 -11.68 8.74 -6.35
C ARG A 10 -11.97 10.24 -6.27
N GLU A 11 -13.25 10.59 -6.06
CA GLU A 11 -13.64 11.98 -5.93
C GLU A 11 -13.03 12.63 -4.68
N ALA A 12 -13.04 11.91 -3.56
CA ALA A 12 -12.44 12.40 -2.32
C ALA A 12 -10.93 12.59 -2.47
N ALA A 13 -10.26 11.67 -3.15
CA ALA A 13 -8.82 11.79 -3.43
C ALA A 13 -8.55 13.01 -4.31
N ALA A 14 -9.37 13.23 -5.34
CA ALA A 14 -9.22 14.39 -6.22
C ALA A 14 -9.40 15.71 -5.48
N ARG A 15 -10.21 15.73 -4.42
CA ARG A 15 -10.41 16.90 -3.57
C ARG A 15 -9.38 17.00 -2.43
N GLY A 16 -8.45 16.05 -2.31
CA GLY A 16 -7.48 16.05 -1.23
C GLY A 16 -8.04 15.60 0.11
N GLU A 17 -9.24 15.02 0.14
CA GLU A 17 -9.86 14.52 1.37
C GLU A 17 -9.30 13.19 1.83
N ILE A 18 -8.65 12.47 0.92
CA ILE A 18 -7.92 11.24 1.22
C ILE A 18 -6.51 11.43 0.70
N GLN A 19 -5.54 11.39 1.60
CA GLN A 19 -4.12 11.42 1.25
C GLN A 19 -3.39 10.49 2.18
N PHE A 20 -2.68 9.52 1.60
CA PHE A 20 -1.88 8.59 2.38
C PHE A 20 -0.45 9.10 2.48
N PRO A 21 0.19 9.00 3.66
CA PRO A 21 1.63 9.17 3.72
C PRO A 21 2.30 8.05 2.92
N TRP A 22 3.52 8.31 2.45
CA TRP A 22 4.26 7.30 1.70
C TRP A 22 4.70 6.18 2.65
N PRO A 23 4.60 4.90 2.22
CA PRO A 23 5.05 3.79 3.06
C PRO A 23 6.57 3.74 3.20
N VAL A 24 7.31 4.24 2.21
CA VAL A 24 8.76 4.38 2.19
C VAL A 24 9.12 5.63 1.40
N PRO A 25 10.30 6.23 1.62
CA PRO A 25 10.64 7.51 0.99
C PRO A 25 11.28 7.41 -0.40
N GLY A 26 11.58 6.22 -0.89
CA GLY A 26 12.31 6.03 -2.15
C GLY A 26 11.58 6.46 -3.41
N ALA A 27 12.28 6.42 -4.53
CA ALA A 27 11.72 6.78 -5.83
C ALA A 27 10.79 5.68 -6.36
N VAL A 28 9.77 6.08 -7.10
CA VAL A 28 8.91 5.13 -7.83
C VAL A 28 9.70 4.64 -9.03
N ILE A 29 9.95 3.33 -9.10
CA ILE A 29 10.72 2.72 -10.18
C ILE A 29 9.85 1.89 -11.12
N ALA A 30 8.60 1.64 -10.77
CA ALA A 30 7.62 1.05 -11.67
C ALA A 30 6.27 1.68 -11.38
N THR A 31 5.64 2.21 -12.43
CA THR A 31 4.35 2.88 -12.33
C THR A 31 3.22 1.86 -12.29
N TYR A 32 2.02 2.33 -11.98
CA TYR A 32 0.81 1.52 -12.00
C TYR A 32 0.64 0.82 -13.36
N GLU A 33 0.84 1.54 -14.47
CA GLU A 33 0.74 0.95 -15.80
C GLU A 33 1.82 -0.08 -16.05
N GLN A 34 3.05 0.20 -15.61
CA GLN A 34 4.17 -0.73 -15.79
C GLN A 34 4.01 -2.02 -15.02
N THR A 35 3.25 -2.00 -13.93
CA THR A 35 2.97 -3.22 -13.15
C THR A 35 1.73 -3.97 -13.63
N GLY A 36 1.15 -3.58 -14.76
CA GLY A 36 -0.07 -4.19 -15.27
C GLY A 36 -1.31 -3.76 -14.51
N ASN A 37 -1.33 -2.53 -14.05
CA ASN A 37 -2.43 -1.94 -13.28
C ASN A 37 -2.67 -2.66 -11.94
N MET A 38 -1.56 -3.03 -11.28
CA MET A 38 -1.63 -3.68 -9.97
C MET A 38 -1.26 -2.72 -8.84
N GLY A 39 -0.14 -2.02 -8.96
CA GLY A 39 0.37 -1.13 -7.94
C GLY A 39 1.58 -0.35 -8.42
N ILE A 40 2.43 0.07 -7.50
CA ILE A 40 3.70 0.72 -7.83
C ILE A 40 4.85 0.01 -7.13
N ASP A 41 6.04 0.10 -7.71
CA ASP A 41 7.27 -0.36 -7.04
C ASP A 41 8.07 0.85 -6.61
N ILE A 42 8.52 0.84 -5.37
CA ILE A 42 9.27 1.94 -4.75
C ILE A 42 10.64 1.41 -4.35
N ALA A 43 11.70 2.07 -4.81
CA ALA A 43 13.08 1.68 -4.50
C ALA A 43 13.45 2.01 -3.06
N GLY A 44 14.44 1.32 -2.55
CA GLY A 44 14.99 1.58 -1.23
C GLY A 44 16.20 0.71 -0.96
N THR A 45 16.43 0.40 0.29
CA THR A 45 17.52 -0.46 0.72
C THR A 45 16.99 -1.63 1.52
N ILE A 46 17.70 -2.76 1.48
CA ILE A 46 17.31 -3.93 2.27
C ILE A 46 17.28 -3.55 3.76
N GLY A 47 16.19 -3.90 4.43
CA GLY A 47 16.01 -3.60 5.85
C GLY A 47 15.37 -2.25 6.13
N GLU A 48 15.09 -1.45 5.10
CA GLU A 48 14.43 -0.16 5.29
C GLU A 48 13.02 -0.37 5.86
N PRO A 49 12.62 0.44 6.87
CA PRO A 49 11.28 0.30 7.45
C PRO A 49 10.17 0.59 6.44
N ILE A 50 9.17 -0.27 6.41
CA ILE A 50 7.95 -0.10 5.64
C ILE A 50 6.83 0.23 6.62
N LYS A 51 6.12 1.34 6.38
CA LYS A 51 5.13 1.87 7.32
C LYS A 51 3.73 1.73 6.78
N ALA A 52 2.80 1.38 7.67
CA ALA A 52 1.38 1.35 7.33
C ALA A 52 0.92 2.77 6.95
N VAL A 53 0.17 2.89 5.87
CA VAL A 53 -0.28 4.21 5.38
C VAL A 53 -1.53 4.72 6.08
N LEU A 54 -2.26 3.87 6.78
CA LEU A 54 -3.46 4.21 7.54
C LEU A 54 -3.60 3.23 8.71
N ASP A 55 -4.39 3.63 9.70
CA ASP A 55 -4.83 2.72 10.75
C ASP A 55 -5.59 1.55 10.14
N GLY A 56 -5.40 0.36 10.65
CA GLY A 56 -6.10 -0.80 10.14
C GLY A 56 -5.82 -2.05 10.94
N THR A 57 -6.18 -3.18 10.35
CA THR A 57 -5.98 -4.50 10.92
C THR A 57 -5.27 -5.37 9.88
N VAL A 58 -4.26 -6.09 10.30
CA VAL A 58 -3.53 -7.01 9.42
C VAL A 58 -4.49 -8.13 8.99
N GLN A 59 -4.79 -8.18 7.70
CA GLN A 59 -5.71 -9.16 7.16
C GLN A 59 -5.00 -10.46 6.80
N TYR A 60 -3.76 -10.36 6.33
CA TYR A 60 -3.01 -11.52 5.88
C TYR A 60 -1.52 -11.22 5.85
N VAL A 61 -0.71 -12.24 6.11
CA VAL A 61 0.73 -12.23 5.85
C VAL A 61 1.04 -13.49 5.06
N GLY A 62 1.87 -13.34 4.02
CA GLY A 62 2.15 -14.45 3.13
C GLY A 62 3.58 -14.44 2.62
N GLN A 63 3.95 -15.50 1.90
CA GLN A 63 5.26 -15.63 1.31
C GLN A 63 5.19 -16.49 0.06
N ASN A 64 6.25 -16.43 -0.74
CA ASN A 64 6.40 -17.25 -1.95
C ASN A 64 5.32 -17.02 -3.01
N VAL A 65 4.77 -15.81 -3.06
CA VAL A 65 3.83 -15.43 -4.13
C VAL A 65 4.62 -14.63 -5.16
N LYS A 66 4.60 -15.10 -6.40
CA LYS A 66 5.34 -14.46 -7.49
C LYS A 66 4.92 -12.99 -7.62
N GLY A 67 5.91 -12.11 -7.69
CA GLY A 67 5.69 -10.67 -7.77
C GLY A 67 5.59 -9.97 -6.42
N TYR A 68 5.39 -10.72 -5.34
CA TYR A 68 5.21 -10.17 -3.99
C TYR A 68 6.23 -10.68 -2.98
N GLY A 69 6.82 -11.86 -3.21
CA GLY A 69 7.71 -12.47 -2.23
C GLY A 69 7.03 -12.65 -0.89
N GLN A 70 7.59 -12.07 0.17
CA GLN A 70 6.92 -11.94 1.46
C GLN A 70 6.10 -10.65 1.45
N PHE A 71 4.89 -10.71 1.99
CA PHE A 71 3.99 -9.54 1.92
C PHE A 71 3.03 -9.48 3.10
N VAL A 72 2.54 -8.25 3.35
CA VAL A 72 1.53 -7.95 4.36
C VAL A 72 0.35 -7.30 3.65
N ILE A 73 -0.86 -7.70 4.02
CA ILE A 73 -2.10 -7.06 3.59
C ILE A 73 -2.77 -6.46 4.82
N VAL A 74 -3.08 -5.16 4.74
CA VAL A 74 -3.75 -4.43 5.82
C VAL A 74 -5.12 -3.98 5.34
N ARG A 75 -6.14 -4.23 6.15
CA ARG A 75 -7.50 -3.78 5.87
C ARG A 75 -7.79 -2.52 6.68
N HIS A 76 -8.34 -1.53 6.01
CA HIS A 76 -8.72 -0.24 6.57
C HIS A 76 -10.22 0.00 6.41
N ASN A 77 -10.77 0.81 7.28
CA ASN A 77 -12.11 1.35 7.11
C ASN A 77 -11.97 2.86 6.91
N VAL A 78 -12.21 3.31 5.69
CA VAL A 78 -12.10 4.72 5.32
C VAL A 78 -13.44 5.39 5.54
N ARG A 79 -13.44 6.45 6.35
CA ARG A 79 -14.66 7.20 6.62
C ARG A 79 -14.57 8.56 5.95
N LEU A 80 -15.44 8.78 4.98
CA LEU A 80 -15.57 10.06 4.29
C LEU A 80 -16.73 10.86 4.92
N PRO A 81 -16.66 12.21 4.86
CA PRO A 81 -17.74 13.05 5.39
C PRO A 81 -19.09 12.69 4.78
N GLY A 82 -20.08 12.46 5.66
CA GLY A 82 -21.44 12.17 5.23
C GLY A 82 -21.66 10.79 4.62
N LYS A 83 -20.69 9.88 4.70
CA LYS A 83 -20.79 8.55 4.12
C LYS A 83 -20.47 7.48 5.16
N SER A 84 -20.95 6.26 4.89
CA SER A 84 -20.61 5.09 5.71
C SER A 84 -19.13 4.75 5.51
N ALA A 85 -18.52 4.11 6.51
CA ALA A 85 -17.16 3.61 6.39
C ALA A 85 -17.05 2.62 5.21
N MET A 86 -15.96 2.73 4.46
CA MET A 86 -15.71 1.89 3.29
C MET A 86 -14.46 1.06 3.51
N PRO A 87 -14.50 -0.26 3.19
CA PRO A 87 -13.30 -1.08 3.29
C PRO A 87 -12.30 -0.71 2.19
N LEU A 88 -11.04 -0.73 2.56
CA LEU A 88 -9.92 -0.49 1.67
C LEU A 88 -8.80 -1.42 2.11
N VAL A 89 -8.02 -1.92 1.15
CA VAL A 89 -6.91 -2.82 1.43
C VAL A 89 -5.64 -2.22 0.86
N THR A 90 -4.54 -2.28 1.64
CA THR A 90 -3.21 -1.93 1.15
C THR A 90 -2.31 -3.15 1.25
N VAL A 91 -1.43 -3.30 0.26
CA VAL A 91 -0.52 -4.44 0.15
C VAL A 91 0.91 -3.93 0.16
N TYR A 92 1.75 -4.56 0.96
CA TYR A 92 3.15 -4.21 1.15
C TYR A 92 3.97 -5.45 0.82
N GLY A 93 4.48 -5.53 -0.41
CA GLY A 93 5.16 -6.70 -0.93
C GLY A 93 6.68 -6.56 -0.96
N ASN A 94 7.34 -7.68 -1.17
CA ASN A 94 8.79 -7.78 -1.30
C ASN A 94 9.53 -7.38 -0.03
N THR A 95 9.06 -7.90 1.11
CA THR A 95 9.65 -7.63 2.41
C THR A 95 10.72 -8.66 2.75
N SER A 96 11.72 -8.27 3.55
CA SER A 96 12.71 -9.19 4.09
C SER A 96 12.28 -9.74 5.44
N LYS A 97 11.47 -9.00 6.17
CA LYS A 97 10.98 -9.42 7.48
C LYS A 97 9.62 -8.79 7.73
N ILE A 98 8.69 -9.59 8.22
CA ILE A 98 7.35 -9.13 8.62
C ILE A 98 7.33 -8.98 10.13
N LEU A 99 6.87 -7.82 10.62
CA LEU A 99 6.92 -7.46 12.04
C LEU A 99 5.55 -7.52 12.71
N VAL A 100 4.52 -7.94 11.99
CA VAL A 100 3.14 -7.97 12.47
C VAL A 100 2.52 -9.34 12.19
N ARG A 101 1.38 -9.61 12.83
CA ARG A 101 0.64 -10.88 12.67
C ARG A 101 -0.78 -10.61 12.19
N ILE A 102 -1.40 -11.65 11.62
CA ILE A 102 -2.81 -11.62 11.22
C ILE A 102 -3.65 -11.21 12.43
N ASN A 103 -4.61 -10.31 12.18
CA ASN A 103 -5.53 -9.75 13.15
C ASN A 103 -4.93 -8.71 14.10
N GLU A 104 -3.65 -8.40 13.96
CA GLU A 104 -3.03 -7.32 14.74
C GLU A 104 -3.54 -5.96 14.27
N SER A 105 -3.85 -5.07 15.21
CA SER A 105 -4.17 -3.67 14.89
C SER A 105 -2.89 -2.90 14.64
N VAL A 106 -2.87 -2.10 13.58
CA VAL A 106 -1.72 -1.26 13.24
C VAL A 106 -2.17 0.18 13.12
N ARG A 107 -1.24 1.10 13.37
CA ARG A 107 -1.49 2.53 13.27
C ARG A 107 -0.78 3.10 12.06
N LYS A 108 -1.36 4.14 11.50
CA LYS A 108 -0.72 4.96 10.46
C LYS A 108 0.69 5.33 10.91
N GLY A 109 1.68 5.07 10.07
CA GLY A 109 3.09 5.35 10.36
C GLY A 109 3.82 4.28 11.15
N GLN A 110 3.14 3.24 11.59
CA GLN A 110 3.78 2.12 12.30
C GLN A 110 4.61 1.29 11.32
N THR A 111 5.82 0.92 11.72
CA THR A 111 6.64 -0.01 10.93
C THR A 111 6.04 -1.41 11.02
N ILE A 112 5.66 -1.97 9.87
CA ILE A 112 5.00 -3.28 9.81
C ILE A 112 5.86 -4.34 9.15
N ALA A 113 6.91 -3.94 8.43
CA ALA A 113 7.81 -4.86 7.75
C ALA A 113 9.11 -4.12 7.41
N LEU A 114 10.10 -4.88 6.97
CA LEU A 114 11.36 -4.33 6.47
C LEU A 114 11.48 -4.68 4.99
N MET A 115 12.04 -3.76 4.20
CA MET A 115 12.21 -3.93 2.76
C MET A 115 13.18 -5.05 2.44
N GLY A 116 12.88 -5.78 1.37
CA GLY A 116 13.71 -6.85 0.87
C GLY A 116 13.92 -6.78 -0.63
N ASP A 117 14.48 -7.85 -1.17
CA ASP A 117 14.67 -8.02 -2.61
C ASP A 117 14.25 -9.43 -3.05
N SER A 118 13.47 -10.12 -2.22
CA SER A 118 13.21 -11.55 -2.36
C SER A 118 12.56 -11.96 -3.68
N ASP A 119 11.89 -11.05 -4.36
CA ASP A 119 11.25 -11.34 -5.65
C ASP A 119 11.49 -10.17 -6.62
N SER A 120 12.70 -9.66 -6.64
CA SER A 120 13.06 -8.48 -7.41
C SER A 120 14.30 -8.71 -8.26
N ASP A 121 14.21 -8.38 -9.54
CA ASP A 121 15.33 -8.39 -10.48
C ASP A 121 16.11 -7.07 -10.43
N THR A 122 15.58 -6.04 -9.77
CA THR A 122 16.14 -4.69 -9.78
C THR A 122 16.73 -4.25 -8.45
N GLY A 123 16.88 -5.18 -7.50
CA GLY A 123 17.42 -4.88 -6.17
C GLY A 123 16.33 -4.62 -5.16
N ALA A 124 16.69 -3.92 -4.07
CA ALA A 124 15.75 -3.68 -2.98
C ALA A 124 14.63 -2.74 -3.43
N LYS A 125 13.39 -3.18 -3.21
CA LYS A 125 12.20 -2.41 -3.51
C LYS A 125 11.03 -2.95 -2.72
N MET A 126 9.93 -2.18 -2.65
CA MET A 126 8.67 -2.72 -2.18
C MET A 126 7.59 -2.56 -3.25
N ARG A 127 6.67 -3.50 -3.31
CA ARG A 127 5.44 -3.38 -4.07
C ARG A 127 4.37 -2.79 -3.15
N PHE A 128 3.80 -1.67 -3.56
CA PHE A 128 2.70 -1.03 -2.82
C PHE A 128 1.44 -1.06 -3.67
N GLU A 129 0.36 -1.59 -3.11
CA GLU A 129 -0.92 -1.66 -3.80
C GLU A 129 -2.03 -1.11 -2.92
N VAL A 130 -2.99 -0.47 -3.57
CA VAL A 130 -4.23 0.01 -2.95
C VAL A 130 -5.37 -0.68 -3.67
N ARG A 131 -6.25 -1.35 -2.92
CA ARG A 131 -7.35 -2.12 -3.51
C ARG A 131 -8.66 -1.80 -2.83
N GLN A 132 -9.70 -1.67 -3.65
CA GLN A 132 -11.08 -1.55 -3.18
C GLN A 132 -11.91 -2.50 -4.05
N GLY A 133 -11.80 -3.81 -3.76
CA GLY A 133 -12.14 -4.84 -4.71
C GLY A 133 -11.03 -4.91 -5.76
N PRO A 134 -11.17 -4.32 -6.94
CA PRO A 134 -10.06 -4.23 -7.90
C PRO A 134 -8.96 -3.31 -7.42
N PRO A 135 -7.75 -3.42 -8.01
CA PRO A 135 -6.65 -2.50 -7.73
C PRO A 135 -6.98 -1.06 -8.16
N LEU A 136 -6.42 -0.10 -7.42
CA LEU A 136 -6.50 1.32 -7.69
C LEU A 136 -5.08 1.85 -7.90
N ASP A 137 -4.93 2.93 -8.66
CA ASP A 137 -3.62 3.57 -8.86
C ASP A 137 -3.19 4.26 -7.56
N PRO A 138 -2.15 3.76 -6.87
CA PRO A 138 -1.73 4.33 -5.60
C PRO A 138 -1.33 5.81 -5.68
N MET A 139 -0.84 6.26 -6.84
CA MET A 139 -0.41 7.66 -7.01
C MET A 139 -1.54 8.65 -6.86
N LYS A 140 -2.79 8.21 -7.04
CA LYS A 140 -3.96 9.08 -6.87
C LYS A 140 -4.34 9.29 -5.41
N TYR A 141 -3.79 8.48 -4.51
CA TYR A 141 -4.14 8.49 -3.09
C TYR A 141 -2.96 8.87 -2.19
N LEU A 142 -1.73 8.72 -2.67
CA LEU A 142 -0.54 9.12 -1.93
C LEU A 142 -0.43 10.65 -1.88
N GLU A 143 0.07 11.18 -0.77
CA GLU A 143 0.26 12.61 -0.63
C GLU A 143 1.29 13.13 -1.65
N PRO A 144 1.10 14.36 -2.17
CA PRO A 144 2.08 14.94 -3.07
C PRO A 144 3.44 15.12 -2.38
N ARG A 145 4.51 14.89 -3.14
CA ARG A 145 5.88 15.09 -2.64
C ARG A 145 6.78 15.42 -3.81
N LYS A 146 7.94 15.99 -3.51
CA LYS A 146 9.02 16.06 -4.51
C LYS A 146 9.58 14.67 -4.71
N GLU A 147 9.76 14.27 -5.96
CA GLU A 147 10.40 12.97 -6.24
C GLU A 147 11.85 13.01 -5.77
N PRO A 148 12.27 11.96 -5.06
CA PRO A 148 13.65 11.86 -4.57
C PRO A 148 14.64 11.62 -5.70
#